data_590062f7060c121535c25e8ac9dedcfe
#
_entry.id   590062f7060c121535c25e8ac9dedcfe
#
_cell.length_a   1.000
_cell.length_b   1.000
_cell.length_c   1.000
_cell.angle_alpha   90.00
_cell.angle_beta   90.00
_cell.angle_gamma   90.00
#
_symmetry.space_group_name_H-M   'P 1'
#
loop_
_entity.id
_entity.type
_entity.pdbx_description
1 polymer ?
#
loop_
_entity_poly.entity_id
_entity_poly.type
_entity_poly.pdbx_seq_one_letter_code
_entity_poly.pdbx_strand_id
1 'polypeptide(L)'
;MRIPTRFLAAASIAALSLFAGAAMAQEKVIIGTEGAYPPFNNLEADGTLVGFDIDIAKALCDEMKVSCEFVTQDWDGIIPALQGKKFDAIVASMTITEERKKQVAFTNKYYTTPLALIALKTSELTSPEPDALKGKSVGAQASTTQSIYAE
;
A
#
# COMPACT_ATOMS: atom_id res chain seq x y z
N MET A 1 -41.58 22.05 -67.77
CA MET A 1 -41.47 20.99 -66.81
C MET A 1 -40.55 21.49 -65.68
N ARG A 2 -41.13 21.92 -64.54
CA ARG A 2 -40.40 22.55 -63.42
C ARG A 2 -40.13 21.50 -62.36
N ILE A 3 -38.86 21.20 -62.04
CA ILE A 3 -38.42 20.29 -61.01
C ILE A 3 -38.31 21.10 -59.68
N PRO A 4 -38.94 20.68 -58.58
CA PRO A 4 -38.86 21.41 -57.34
C PRO A 4 -37.56 21.10 -56.58
N THR A 5 -36.75 22.13 -56.34
CA THR A 5 -35.55 22.20 -55.49
C THR A 5 -35.91 22.18 -54.01
N ARG A 6 -36.18 21.04 -53.43
CA ARG A 6 -36.48 20.94 -51.97
C ARG A 6 -35.98 19.65 -51.29
N PHE A 7 -34.82 19.10 -51.65
CA PHE A 7 -34.25 17.94 -50.98
C PHE A 7 -32.73 18.01 -50.79
N LEU A 8 -32.18 19.12 -50.31
CA LEU A 8 -30.72 19.25 -50.07
C LEU A 8 -30.37 19.93 -48.74
N ALA A 9 -31.15 19.72 -47.69
CA ALA A 9 -30.87 20.36 -46.39
C ALA A 9 -30.95 19.43 -45.16
N ALA A 10 -30.89 18.11 -45.35
CA ALA A 10 -31.05 17.16 -44.24
C ALA A 10 -29.84 16.24 -43.98
N ALA A 11 -28.70 16.40 -44.66
CA ALA A 11 -27.58 15.47 -44.57
C ALA A 11 -26.35 16.00 -43.78
N SER A 12 -26.39 17.17 -43.15
CA SER A 12 -25.19 17.81 -42.54
C SER A 12 -25.17 17.83 -41.03
N ILE A 13 -26.12 17.22 -40.29
CA ILE A 13 -26.19 17.30 -38.81
C ILE A 13 -25.80 15.98 -38.13
N ALA A 14 -25.61 14.88 -38.87
CA ALA A 14 -25.34 13.57 -38.30
C ALA A 14 -23.83 13.25 -38.05
N ALA A 15 -22.89 14.16 -38.35
CA ALA A 15 -21.45 13.88 -38.26
C ALA A 15 -20.76 14.46 -37.06
N LEU A 16 -21.45 15.15 -36.13
CA LEU A 16 -20.82 15.84 -34.98
C LEU A 16 -20.97 15.13 -33.62
N SER A 17 -21.54 13.96 -33.54
CA SER A 17 -21.84 13.29 -32.25
C SER A 17 -20.96 12.07 -31.92
N LEU A 18 -19.85 11.84 -32.60
CA LEU A 18 -18.98 10.66 -32.37
C LEU A 18 -17.65 10.94 -31.64
N PHE A 19 -17.45 12.16 -31.13
CA PHE A 19 -16.40 12.42 -30.15
C PHE A 19 -16.98 12.47 -28.72
N ALA A 20 -17.79 11.49 -28.35
CA ALA A 20 -17.92 11.15 -26.94
C ALA A 20 -16.55 10.56 -26.55
N GLY A 21 -15.66 11.41 -25.99
CA GLY A 21 -14.39 10.99 -25.44
C GLY A 21 -14.66 9.82 -24.51
N ALA A 22 -14.15 8.66 -24.83
CA ALA A 22 -14.06 7.56 -23.88
C ALA A 22 -13.30 8.14 -22.67
N ALA A 23 -14.02 8.51 -21.61
CA ALA A 23 -13.43 8.74 -20.32
C ALA A 23 -12.75 7.41 -19.98
N MET A 24 -11.44 7.32 -20.19
CA MET A 24 -10.64 6.21 -19.74
C MET A 24 -10.82 6.19 -18.24
N ALA A 25 -11.61 5.25 -17.73
CA ALA A 25 -11.70 5.04 -16.29
C ALA A 25 -10.27 4.78 -15.83
N GLN A 26 -9.75 5.66 -14.96
CA GLN A 26 -8.43 5.50 -14.38
C GLN A 26 -8.40 4.14 -13.67
N GLU A 27 -7.41 3.32 -13.97
CA GLU A 27 -7.24 2.03 -13.30
C GLU A 27 -7.16 2.26 -11.79
N LYS A 28 -7.91 1.46 -11.03
CA LYS A 28 -7.97 1.56 -9.57
C LYS A 28 -7.08 0.49 -8.97
N VAL A 29 -6.19 0.89 -8.06
CA VAL A 29 -5.32 0.02 -7.28
C VAL A 29 -5.72 0.13 -5.80
N ILE A 30 -5.94 -1.00 -5.14
CA ILE A 30 -6.24 -1.06 -3.72
C ILE A 30 -4.96 -1.43 -2.97
N ILE A 31 -4.57 -0.60 -2.00
CA ILE A 31 -3.34 -0.75 -1.22
C ILE A 31 -3.69 -1.12 0.21
N GLY A 32 -3.18 -2.27 0.66
CA GLY A 32 -3.25 -2.72 2.04
C GLY A 32 -2.12 -2.12 2.88
N THR A 33 -2.45 -1.62 4.06
CA THR A 33 -1.47 -1.16 5.07
C THR A 33 -1.95 -1.55 6.45
N GLU A 34 -1.07 -1.50 7.47
CA GLU A 34 -1.48 -1.82 8.84
C GLU A 34 -2.24 -0.66 9.50
N GLY A 35 -1.73 0.57 9.34
CA GLY A 35 -2.30 1.75 9.97
C GLY A 35 -2.01 1.89 11.46
N ALA A 36 -1.07 1.11 12.00
CA ALA A 36 -0.69 1.08 13.42
C ALA A 36 0.83 1.17 13.66
N TYR A 37 1.58 1.71 12.70
CA TYR A 37 3.04 1.79 12.75
C TYR A 37 3.55 3.22 12.47
N PRO A 38 3.31 4.19 13.37
CA PRO A 38 3.84 5.55 13.20
C PRO A 38 5.38 5.56 13.33
N PRO A 39 6.10 6.44 12.59
CA PRO A 39 5.61 7.44 11.66
C PRO A 39 5.41 6.92 10.21
N PHE A 40 5.44 5.61 9.98
CA PHE A 40 5.41 5.02 8.64
C PHE A 40 3.99 4.90 8.09
N ASN A 41 3.08 4.32 8.84
CA ASN A 41 1.66 4.26 8.51
C ASN A 41 0.84 4.34 9.80
N ASN A 42 -0.09 5.27 9.86
CA ASN A 42 -0.93 5.51 11.02
C ASN A 42 -2.35 5.88 10.60
N LEU A 43 -3.32 5.25 11.24
CA LEU A 43 -4.74 5.61 11.11
C LEU A 43 -5.07 6.62 12.20
N GLU A 44 -5.35 7.85 11.80
CA GLU A 44 -5.73 8.92 12.69
C GLU A 44 -7.16 8.72 13.24
N ALA A 45 -7.51 9.43 14.31
CA ALA A 45 -8.81 9.31 14.95
C ALA A 45 -9.99 9.72 14.04
N ASP A 46 -9.74 10.53 13.01
CA ASP A 46 -10.71 10.93 12.01
C ASP A 46 -10.83 9.94 10.82
N GLY A 47 -10.09 8.83 10.86
CA GLY A 47 -10.06 7.83 9.81
C GLY A 47 -9.05 8.10 8.69
N THR A 48 -8.26 9.16 8.78
CA THR A 48 -7.24 9.49 7.77
C THR A 48 -5.99 8.62 7.95
N LEU A 49 -5.52 8.01 6.87
CA LEU A 49 -4.23 7.33 6.85
C LEU A 49 -3.11 8.31 6.48
N VAL A 50 -2.08 8.35 7.31
CA VAL A 50 -0.91 9.24 7.19
C VAL A 50 0.39 8.48 7.39
N GLY A 51 1.51 9.07 6.98
CA GLY A 51 2.85 8.57 7.24
C GLY A 51 3.66 8.28 5.98
N PHE A 52 4.93 7.95 6.17
CA PHE A 52 5.90 7.77 5.10
C PHE A 52 5.46 6.73 4.06
N ASP A 53 4.97 5.57 4.48
CA ASP A 53 4.49 4.52 3.59
C ASP A 53 3.31 5.00 2.73
N ILE A 54 2.42 5.79 3.33
CA ILE A 54 1.25 6.35 2.67
C ILE A 54 1.66 7.38 1.61
N ASP A 55 2.65 8.23 1.93
CA ASP A 55 3.17 9.24 1.01
C ASP A 55 3.91 8.60 -0.17
N ILE A 56 4.73 7.57 0.08
CA ILE A 56 5.38 6.78 -0.98
C ILE A 56 4.34 6.10 -1.87
N ALA A 57 3.34 5.47 -1.29
CA ALA A 57 2.28 4.82 -2.05
C ALA A 57 1.52 5.81 -2.94
N LYS A 58 1.15 6.98 -2.42
CA LYS A 58 0.51 8.05 -3.19
C LYS A 58 1.39 8.50 -4.36
N ALA A 59 2.69 8.76 -4.10
CA ALA A 59 3.63 9.17 -5.14
C ALA A 59 3.78 8.11 -6.25
N LEU A 60 3.78 6.82 -5.89
CA LEU A 60 3.80 5.73 -6.87
C LEU A 60 2.52 5.69 -7.70
N CYS A 61 1.36 5.89 -7.09
CA CYS A 61 0.08 5.95 -7.78
C CYS A 61 0.01 7.11 -8.78
N ASP A 62 0.50 8.28 -8.37
CA ASP A 62 0.57 9.47 -9.23
C ASP A 62 1.49 9.23 -10.44
N GLU A 63 2.65 8.61 -10.24
CA GLU A 63 3.59 8.28 -11.32
C GLU A 63 3.01 7.24 -12.28
N MET A 64 2.32 6.23 -11.76
CA MET A 64 1.61 5.21 -12.55
C MET A 64 0.33 5.75 -13.21
N LYS A 65 -0.14 6.95 -12.83
CA LYS A 65 -1.40 7.55 -13.30
C LYS A 65 -2.63 6.67 -13.00
N VAL A 66 -2.62 5.99 -11.86
CA VAL A 66 -3.72 5.17 -11.36
C VAL A 66 -4.39 5.83 -10.16
N SER A 67 -5.66 5.48 -9.89
CA SER A 67 -6.35 5.88 -8.68
C SER A 67 -6.06 4.88 -7.57
N CYS A 68 -5.57 5.32 -6.42
CA CYS A 68 -5.31 4.43 -5.28
C CYS A 68 -6.33 4.60 -4.17
N GLU A 69 -6.79 3.48 -3.65
CA GLU A 69 -7.57 3.38 -2.43
C GLU A 69 -6.75 2.64 -1.37
N PHE A 70 -6.84 3.08 -0.13
CA PHE A 70 -6.13 2.46 0.99
C PHE A 70 -7.11 1.73 1.88
N VAL A 71 -6.71 0.53 2.32
CA VAL A 71 -7.46 -0.28 3.29
C VAL A 71 -6.53 -0.72 4.42
N THR A 72 -7.04 -0.72 5.64
CA THR A 72 -6.30 -1.23 6.80
C THR A 72 -6.53 -2.72 6.98
N GLN A 73 -5.50 -3.42 7.39
CA GLN A 73 -5.52 -4.83 7.69
C GLN A 73 -4.50 -5.13 8.80
N ASP A 74 -4.92 -5.82 9.84
CA ASP A 74 -4.02 -6.25 10.91
C ASP A 74 -2.82 -7.01 10.35
N TRP A 75 -1.65 -6.80 10.95
CA TRP A 75 -0.36 -7.32 10.49
C TRP A 75 -0.36 -8.83 10.24
N ASP A 76 -0.86 -9.62 11.18
CA ASP A 76 -0.87 -11.09 11.07
C ASP A 76 -1.70 -11.60 9.88
N GLY A 77 -2.68 -10.82 9.44
CA GLY A 77 -3.58 -11.16 8.33
C GLY A 77 -3.22 -10.53 7.00
N ILE A 78 -2.18 -9.67 6.92
CA ILE A 78 -1.98 -8.82 5.75
C ILE A 78 -1.52 -9.61 4.50
N ILE A 79 -0.61 -10.57 4.63
CA ILE A 79 -0.20 -11.45 3.52
C ILE A 79 -1.34 -12.38 3.08
N PRO A 80 -2.03 -13.10 3.97
CA PRO A 80 -3.24 -13.85 3.61
C PRO A 80 -4.32 -13.01 2.92
N ALA A 81 -4.52 -11.77 3.33
CA ALA A 81 -5.48 -10.86 2.70
C ALA A 81 -5.08 -10.47 1.27
N LEU A 82 -3.79 -10.23 1.01
CA LEU A 82 -3.26 -10.02 -0.34
C LEU A 82 -3.49 -11.25 -1.21
N GLN A 83 -3.17 -12.44 -0.72
CA GLN A 83 -3.40 -13.70 -1.43
C GLN A 83 -4.90 -13.93 -1.70
N GLY A 84 -5.76 -13.51 -0.77
CA GLY A 84 -7.22 -13.51 -0.91
C GLY A 84 -7.76 -12.38 -1.78
N LYS A 85 -6.89 -11.56 -2.41
CA LYS A 85 -7.25 -10.44 -3.30
C LYS A 85 -8.15 -9.38 -2.65
N LYS A 86 -7.99 -9.14 -1.35
CA LYS A 86 -8.67 -8.02 -0.68
C LYS A 86 -8.09 -6.67 -1.08
N PHE A 87 -6.84 -6.66 -1.54
CA PHE A 87 -6.13 -5.52 -2.12
C PHE A 87 -5.07 -6.04 -3.10
N ASP A 88 -4.51 -5.14 -3.90
CA ASP A 88 -3.61 -5.47 -5.01
C ASP A 88 -2.13 -5.43 -4.59
N ALA A 89 -1.80 -4.61 -3.60
CA ALA A 89 -0.46 -4.44 -3.09
C ALA A 89 -0.46 -4.14 -1.59
N ILE A 90 0.67 -4.43 -0.92
CA ILE A 90 0.94 -4.03 0.47
C ILE A 90 2.01 -2.94 0.47
N VAL A 91 1.74 -1.82 1.15
CA VAL A 91 2.73 -0.79 1.49
C VAL A 91 2.63 -0.53 3.00
N ALA A 92 3.48 -1.20 3.75
CA ALA A 92 3.41 -1.26 5.23
C ALA A 92 4.77 -1.52 5.88
N SER A 93 5.85 -0.94 5.36
CA SER A 93 7.21 -1.13 5.90
C SER A 93 7.63 -2.60 6.06
N MET A 94 7.08 -3.49 5.24
CA MET A 94 7.32 -4.93 5.36
C MET A 94 8.74 -5.29 4.94
N THR A 95 9.51 -5.84 5.87
CA THR A 95 10.86 -6.35 5.60
C THR A 95 10.81 -7.49 4.59
N ILE A 96 11.66 -7.42 3.57
CA ILE A 96 11.86 -8.49 2.59
C ILE A 96 12.62 -9.62 3.25
N THR A 97 12.01 -10.81 3.34
CA THR A 97 12.66 -12.03 3.84
C THR A 97 12.45 -13.18 2.86
N GLU A 98 13.33 -14.19 2.88
CA GLU A 98 13.20 -15.35 2.00
C GLU A 98 11.91 -16.12 2.28
N GLU A 99 11.45 -16.14 3.53
CA GLU A 99 10.20 -16.81 3.91
C GLU A 99 8.98 -16.11 3.30
N ARG A 100 8.95 -14.77 3.37
CA ARG A 100 7.87 -13.98 2.77
C ARG A 100 7.89 -14.04 1.24
N LYS A 101 9.08 -14.09 0.62
CA LYS A 101 9.23 -14.27 -0.84
C LYS A 101 8.63 -15.58 -1.37
N LYS A 102 8.51 -16.61 -0.54
CA LYS A 102 7.83 -17.85 -0.92
C LYS A 102 6.31 -17.67 -1.05
N GLN A 103 5.76 -16.63 -0.46
CA GLN A 103 4.32 -16.38 -0.37
C GLN A 103 3.86 -15.26 -1.30
N VAL A 104 4.67 -14.20 -1.43
CA VAL A 104 4.36 -12.99 -2.21
C VAL A 104 5.58 -12.47 -2.93
N ALA A 105 5.36 -11.77 -4.06
CA ALA A 105 6.43 -11.04 -4.75
C ALA A 105 6.74 -9.72 -4.03
N PHE A 106 7.99 -9.28 -4.12
CA PHE A 106 8.44 -7.99 -3.60
C PHE A 106 9.00 -7.14 -4.73
N THR A 107 8.79 -5.84 -4.63
CA THR A 107 9.51 -4.83 -5.41
C THR A 107 10.92 -4.62 -4.87
N ASN A 108 11.68 -3.70 -5.45
CA ASN A 108 12.86 -3.16 -4.79
C ASN A 108 12.46 -2.46 -3.48
N LYS A 109 13.33 -2.53 -2.47
CA LYS A 109 13.09 -1.82 -1.21
C LYS A 109 13.09 -0.31 -1.43
N TYR A 110 12.19 0.41 -0.79
CA TYR A 110 12.12 1.87 -0.85
C TYR A 110 12.79 2.58 0.34
N TYR A 111 13.10 1.86 1.42
CA TYR A 111 13.98 2.32 2.50
C TYR A 111 14.58 1.16 3.30
N THR A 112 15.47 1.46 4.23
CA THR A 112 16.09 0.46 5.11
C THR A 112 16.14 1.01 6.52
N THR A 113 15.74 0.20 7.50
CA THR A 113 15.88 0.51 8.91
C THR A 113 16.52 -0.69 9.63
N PRO A 114 17.47 -0.46 10.57
CA PRO A 114 18.01 -1.53 11.40
C PRO A 114 17.01 -1.91 12.49
N LEU A 115 17.14 -3.13 13.00
CA LEU A 115 16.46 -3.53 14.23
C LEU A 115 17.07 -2.75 15.40
N ALA A 116 16.24 -2.37 16.36
CA ALA A 116 16.66 -1.70 17.58
C ALA A 116 15.95 -2.33 18.79
N LEU A 117 16.69 -2.48 19.88
CA LEU A 117 16.14 -2.84 21.17
C LEU A 117 15.83 -1.57 21.96
N ILE A 118 14.63 -1.49 22.50
CA ILE A 118 14.22 -0.39 23.38
C ILE A 118 14.10 -0.93 24.81
N ALA A 119 14.72 -0.25 25.75
CA ALA A 119 14.63 -0.57 27.17
C ALA A 119 14.41 0.71 28.00
N LEU A 120 13.96 0.55 29.23
CA LEU A 120 13.89 1.67 30.16
C LEU A 120 15.28 2.26 30.37
N LYS A 121 15.38 3.59 30.55
CA LYS A 121 16.66 4.28 30.82
C LYS A 121 17.36 3.77 32.09
N THR A 122 16.60 3.20 33.02
CA THR A 122 17.07 2.57 34.23
C THR A 122 17.45 1.12 34.11
N SER A 123 17.28 0.54 32.91
CA SER A 123 17.61 -0.85 32.66
C SER A 123 19.12 -1.06 32.61
N GLU A 124 19.58 -2.15 33.14
CA GLU A 124 20.96 -2.61 33.02
C GLU A 124 21.26 -3.28 31.67
N LEU A 125 20.24 -3.40 30.82
CA LEU A 125 20.36 -3.99 29.49
C LEU A 125 21.06 -3.04 28.54
N THR A 126 22.28 -3.38 28.12
CA THR A 126 23.15 -2.54 27.29
C THR A 126 23.40 -3.09 25.90
N SER A 127 22.92 -4.31 25.62
CA SER A 127 23.17 -4.98 24.33
C SER A 127 21.95 -5.77 23.89
N PRO A 128 21.64 -5.83 22.58
CA PRO A 128 20.61 -6.69 22.01
C PRO A 128 21.08 -8.12 21.79
N GLU A 129 22.34 -8.46 22.09
CA GLU A 129 22.89 -9.77 21.84
C GLU A 129 22.17 -10.86 22.65
N PRO A 130 22.00 -12.08 22.10
CA PRO A 130 21.24 -13.16 22.73
C PRO A 130 21.68 -13.44 24.18
N ASP A 131 22.98 -13.43 24.44
CA ASP A 131 23.50 -13.68 25.82
C ASP A 131 23.05 -12.61 26.81
N ALA A 132 22.93 -11.35 26.40
CA ALA A 132 22.45 -10.26 27.25
C ALA A 132 20.93 -10.33 27.49
N LEU A 133 20.20 -10.96 26.59
CA LEU A 133 18.75 -11.12 26.65
C LEU A 133 18.32 -12.41 27.39
N LYS A 134 19.26 -13.31 27.65
CA LYS A 134 18.96 -14.60 28.29
C LYS A 134 18.26 -14.43 29.65
N GLY A 135 17.11 -15.04 29.78
CA GLY A 135 16.28 -14.95 30.98
C GLY A 135 15.54 -13.61 31.16
N LYS A 136 15.54 -12.75 30.13
CA LYS A 136 14.76 -11.52 30.12
C LYS A 136 13.47 -11.73 29.32
N SER A 137 12.44 -10.95 29.65
CA SER A 137 11.22 -10.89 28.84
C SER A 137 11.37 -9.83 27.76
N VAL A 138 11.25 -10.21 26.51
CA VAL A 138 11.30 -9.30 25.35
C VAL A 138 9.93 -9.26 24.70
N GLY A 139 9.40 -8.06 24.48
CA GLY A 139 8.15 -7.85 23.75
C GLY A 139 8.44 -7.52 22.27
N ALA A 140 7.72 -8.17 21.39
CA ALA A 140 7.71 -7.87 19.95
C ALA A 140 6.31 -8.11 19.39
N GLN A 141 5.98 -7.41 18.31
CA GLN A 141 4.76 -7.70 17.58
C GLN A 141 4.91 -9.08 16.91
N ALA A 142 3.88 -9.91 17.00
CA ALA A 142 3.89 -11.25 16.39
C ALA A 142 4.09 -11.18 14.86
N SER A 143 4.65 -12.23 14.26
CA SER A 143 4.88 -12.36 12.82
C SER A 143 5.80 -11.28 12.22
N THR A 144 6.61 -10.62 13.06
CA THR A 144 7.63 -9.65 12.63
C THR A 144 9.03 -10.27 12.63
N THR A 145 9.97 -9.59 11.97
CA THR A 145 11.39 -9.97 12.07
C THR A 145 11.95 -9.78 13.48
N GLN A 146 11.34 -8.89 14.25
CA GLN A 146 11.68 -8.65 15.66
C GLN A 146 11.27 -9.83 16.54
N SER A 147 10.07 -10.39 16.35
CA SER A 147 9.64 -11.58 17.11
C SER A 147 10.49 -12.79 16.77
N ILE A 148 10.80 -13.01 15.49
CA ILE A 148 11.67 -14.12 15.06
C ILE A 148 13.09 -13.99 15.65
N TYR A 149 13.59 -12.76 15.80
CA TYR A 149 14.90 -12.55 16.43
C TYR A 149 14.88 -12.84 17.95
N ALA A 150 13.75 -12.64 18.62
CA ALA A 150 13.59 -12.79 20.05
C ALA A 150 13.31 -14.25 20.50
N GLU A 151 12.94 -15.13 19.59
CA GLU A 151 12.72 -16.57 19.79
C GLU A 151 14.03 -17.37 19.78
#